data_6a0ad34b2f8cbbf5bdc20a8ac14f096f
#
_entry.id   6a0ad34b2f8cbbf5bdc20a8ac14f096f
#
_cell.length_a   1.000
_cell.length_b   1.000
_cell.length_c   1.000
_cell.angle_alpha   90.00
_cell.angle_beta   90.00
_cell.angle_gamma   90.00
#
_symmetry.space_group_name_H-M   'P 1'
#
loop_
_entity.id
_entity.type
_entity.pdbx_description
1 polymer ?
#
loop_
_entity_poly.entity_id
_entity_poly.type
_entity_poly.pdbx_seq_one_letter_code
_entity_poly.pdbx_strand_id
1 'polypeptide(L)'
;MAKKSIFTDSFGNIYFLKRFIIFVLGIISYRRFNGFNKLKITGSENLVNLPKTNVLFVSNHQTYFADVAAMYHVFCAVNNGYLNTIKNPIYLLNPKIDFYYVAAEETMNKGILARIFKLAGAVTVKRTWRAEGKNVNRMVDLKEVENIMKALDNGWVVSFPQGTTSAYAQGRKGTAKLVQQQRSIVIPIKINGFRRAFDKKGLRVKVTGVE
;
A
#
# COMPACT_ATOMS: atom_id res chain seq x y z
N MET A 1 -3.07 26.70 -9.99
CA MET A 1 -2.91 25.28 -10.35
C MET A 1 -1.46 25.03 -10.71
N ALA A 2 -0.72 24.27 -9.91
CA ALA A 2 0.66 23.90 -10.25
C ALA A 2 0.66 23.01 -11.50
N LYS A 3 1.45 23.35 -12.51
CA LYS A 3 1.61 22.55 -13.74
C LYS A 3 2.06 21.14 -13.38
N LYS A 4 1.25 20.13 -13.69
CA LYS A 4 1.60 18.73 -13.46
C LYS A 4 2.83 18.38 -14.29
N SER A 5 3.94 18.04 -13.65
CA SER A 5 5.15 17.61 -14.37
C SER A 5 4.86 16.31 -15.13
N ILE A 6 5.37 16.21 -16.36
CA ILE A 6 5.25 15.00 -17.18
C ILE A 6 6.22 13.91 -16.68
N PHE A 7 7.28 14.29 -15.97
CA PHE A 7 8.37 13.40 -15.56
C PHE A 7 8.33 12.99 -14.10
N THR A 8 7.63 13.74 -13.24
CA THR A 8 7.61 13.52 -11.80
C THR A 8 6.19 13.50 -11.26
N ASP A 9 5.98 12.67 -10.22
CA ASP A 9 4.74 12.71 -9.45
C ASP A 9 4.68 13.96 -8.55
N SER A 10 3.57 14.14 -7.86
CA SER A 10 3.35 15.29 -6.99
C SER A 10 4.29 15.36 -5.78
N PHE A 11 5.03 14.31 -5.50
CA PHE A 11 6.04 14.23 -4.45
C PHE A 11 7.47 14.39 -4.98
N GLY A 12 7.64 14.68 -6.29
CA GLY A 12 8.94 14.83 -6.93
C GLY A 12 9.61 13.52 -7.34
N ASN A 13 8.93 12.37 -7.20
CA ASN A 13 9.49 11.09 -7.64
C ASN A 13 9.41 10.97 -9.16
N ILE A 14 10.49 10.57 -9.79
CA ILE A 14 10.55 10.36 -11.24
C ILE A 14 9.71 9.14 -11.61
N TYR A 15 8.74 9.30 -12.51
CA TYR A 15 7.84 8.22 -12.94
C TYR A 15 8.55 6.99 -13.47
N PHE A 16 9.61 7.19 -14.26
CA PHE A 16 10.42 6.08 -14.78
C PHE A 16 11.05 5.27 -13.64
N LEU A 17 11.65 5.94 -12.65
CA LEU A 17 12.27 5.29 -11.50
C LEU A 17 11.24 4.54 -10.66
N LYS A 18 10.08 5.17 -10.41
CA LYS A 18 8.97 4.55 -9.67
C LYS A 18 8.47 3.30 -10.40
N ARG A 19 8.29 3.37 -11.73
CA ARG A 19 7.88 2.25 -12.58
C ARG A 19 8.90 1.10 -12.51
N PHE A 20 10.18 1.41 -12.62
CA PHE A 20 11.26 0.43 -12.53
C PHE A 20 11.30 -0.25 -11.15
N ILE A 21 11.19 0.53 -10.07
CA ILE A 21 11.15 -0.01 -8.70
C ILE A 21 9.96 -0.95 -8.51
N ILE A 22 8.76 -0.56 -8.95
CA ILE A 22 7.56 -1.39 -8.83
C ILE A 22 7.72 -2.68 -9.64
N PHE A 23 8.29 -2.61 -10.85
CA PHE A 23 8.59 -3.77 -11.67
C PHE A 23 9.54 -4.73 -10.97
N VAL A 24 10.69 -4.26 -10.48
CA VAL A 24 11.69 -5.09 -9.80
C VAL A 24 11.13 -5.73 -8.53
N LEU A 25 10.49 -4.93 -7.67
CA LEU A 25 9.85 -5.44 -6.46
C LEU A 25 8.72 -6.42 -6.77
N GLY A 26 7.98 -6.17 -7.86
CA GLY A 26 6.94 -7.05 -8.38
C GLY A 26 7.52 -8.41 -8.78
N ILE A 27 8.55 -8.46 -9.58
CA ILE A 27 9.21 -9.72 -10.00
C ILE A 27 9.74 -10.50 -8.79
N ILE A 28 10.42 -9.82 -7.86
CA ILE A 28 10.96 -10.45 -6.65
C ILE A 28 9.84 -11.04 -5.76
N SER A 29 8.72 -10.34 -5.64
CA SER A 29 7.61 -10.77 -4.79
C SER A 29 6.64 -11.73 -5.48
N TYR A 30 6.59 -11.76 -6.81
CA TYR A 30 5.65 -12.56 -7.61
C TYR A 30 5.59 -14.03 -7.19
N ARG A 31 6.75 -14.69 -7.11
CA ARG A 31 6.81 -16.11 -6.74
C ARG A 31 6.26 -16.39 -5.34
N ARG A 32 6.33 -15.41 -4.44
CA ARG A 32 5.82 -15.53 -3.06
C ARG A 32 4.30 -15.56 -3.03
N PHE A 33 3.64 -14.83 -3.94
CA PHE A 33 2.18 -14.75 -4.02
C PHE A 33 1.59 -15.80 -4.96
N ASN A 34 2.14 -15.96 -6.15
CA ASN A 34 1.60 -16.88 -7.14
C ASN A 34 2.14 -18.32 -7.01
N GLY A 35 3.42 -18.47 -6.63
CA GLY A 35 4.07 -19.78 -6.50
C GLY A 35 3.79 -20.45 -5.16
N PHE A 36 4.40 -19.90 -4.09
CA PHE A 36 4.38 -20.56 -2.78
C PHE A 36 3.01 -20.48 -2.07
N ASN A 37 2.37 -19.32 -2.09
CA ASN A 37 1.16 -19.10 -1.29
C ASN A 37 -0.15 -19.17 -2.09
N LYS A 38 -0.11 -19.23 -3.41
CA LYS A 38 -1.28 -19.29 -4.30
C LYS A 38 -2.36 -18.29 -3.90
N LEU A 39 -2.00 -17.00 -3.93
CA LEU A 39 -2.86 -15.89 -3.52
C LEU A 39 -4.24 -16.01 -4.20
N LYS A 40 -5.30 -16.12 -3.40
CA LYS A 40 -6.68 -16.07 -3.88
C LYS A 40 -7.15 -14.61 -3.85
N ILE A 41 -7.72 -14.15 -4.95
CA ILE A 41 -8.23 -12.80 -5.13
C ILE A 41 -9.70 -12.91 -5.51
N THR A 42 -10.54 -12.10 -4.90
CA THR A 42 -11.97 -11.99 -5.20
C THR A 42 -12.38 -10.53 -5.14
N GLY A 43 -13.34 -10.13 -5.97
CA GLY A 43 -13.89 -8.77 -5.95
C GLY A 43 -13.03 -7.75 -6.68
N SER A 44 -11.99 -8.15 -7.42
CA SER A 44 -11.16 -7.19 -8.14
C SER A 44 -11.87 -6.55 -9.34
N GLU A 45 -12.97 -7.10 -9.81
CA GLU A 45 -13.88 -6.51 -10.79
C GLU A 45 -14.46 -5.17 -10.32
N ASN A 46 -14.63 -4.98 -9.01
CA ASN A 46 -15.09 -3.71 -8.45
C ASN A 46 -14.10 -2.55 -8.62
N LEU A 47 -12.87 -2.85 -9.07
CA LEU A 47 -11.83 -1.84 -9.28
C LEU A 47 -11.82 -1.28 -10.72
N VAL A 48 -12.50 -1.93 -11.67
CA VAL A 48 -12.39 -1.63 -13.11
C VAL A 48 -12.87 -0.21 -13.44
N ASN A 49 -13.99 0.20 -12.86
CA ASN A 49 -14.66 1.49 -13.17
C ASN A 49 -14.34 2.58 -12.14
N LEU A 50 -13.36 2.36 -11.27
CA LEU A 50 -12.98 3.38 -10.31
C LEU A 50 -12.27 4.56 -11.01
N PRO A 51 -12.49 5.80 -10.53
CA PRO A 51 -11.76 6.94 -11.03
C PRO A 51 -10.25 6.76 -10.77
N LYS A 52 -9.42 7.43 -11.57
CA LYS A 52 -7.95 7.35 -11.46
C LYS A 52 -7.42 7.95 -10.15
N THR A 53 -8.17 8.82 -9.52
CA THR A 53 -7.80 9.55 -8.30
C THR A 53 -8.93 9.53 -7.29
N ASN A 54 -8.64 9.96 -6.07
CA ASN A 54 -9.58 10.11 -4.96
C ASN A 54 -10.29 8.80 -4.55
N VAL A 55 -9.56 7.69 -4.60
CA VAL A 55 -10.00 6.38 -4.10
C VAL A 55 -9.16 6.00 -2.89
N LEU A 56 -9.82 5.78 -1.77
CA LEU A 56 -9.20 5.37 -0.52
C LEU A 56 -9.54 3.91 -0.22
N PHE A 57 -8.53 3.06 -0.31
CA PHE A 57 -8.63 1.67 0.14
C PHE A 57 -8.39 1.59 1.64
N VAL A 58 -9.31 0.96 2.34
CA VAL A 58 -9.24 0.76 3.79
C VAL A 58 -9.09 -0.72 4.07
N SER A 59 -7.98 -1.11 4.69
CA SER A 59 -7.64 -2.52 4.88
C SER A 59 -7.21 -2.84 6.31
N ASN A 60 -7.43 -4.08 6.73
CA ASN A 60 -6.74 -4.65 7.86
C ASN A 60 -5.24 -4.88 7.51
N HIS A 61 -4.38 -4.91 8.53
CA HIS A 61 -2.92 -5.01 8.37
C HIS A 61 -2.38 -6.26 9.04
N GLN A 62 -1.74 -7.13 8.27
CA GLN A 62 -1.22 -8.41 8.78
C GLN A 62 0.31 -8.46 8.79
N THR A 63 0.97 -7.84 7.81
CA THR A 63 2.43 -7.82 7.66
C THR A 63 2.90 -6.43 7.21
N TYR A 64 4.16 -6.06 7.48
CA TYR A 64 4.62 -4.70 7.13
C TYR A 64 4.68 -4.43 5.64
N PHE A 65 5.08 -5.41 4.81
CA PHE A 65 5.33 -5.20 3.39
C PHE A 65 4.48 -6.08 2.47
N ALA A 66 4.19 -7.35 2.84
CA ALA A 66 3.47 -8.25 1.95
C ALA A 66 2.05 -7.76 1.64
N ASP A 67 1.38 -7.11 2.58
CA ASP A 67 0.03 -6.57 2.38
C ASP A 67 0.02 -5.55 1.23
N VAL A 68 0.92 -4.58 1.27
CA VAL A 68 1.04 -3.55 0.23
C VAL A 68 1.54 -4.15 -1.08
N ALA A 69 2.51 -5.07 -1.03
CA ALA A 69 3.03 -5.73 -2.22
C ALA A 69 1.94 -6.54 -2.94
N ALA A 70 1.08 -7.27 -2.21
CA ALA A 70 -0.05 -7.97 -2.79
C ALA A 70 -1.05 -7.01 -3.47
N MET A 71 -1.35 -5.87 -2.84
CA MET A 71 -2.20 -4.84 -3.45
C MET A 71 -1.60 -4.28 -4.73
N TYR A 72 -0.28 -4.04 -4.77
CA TYR A 72 0.41 -3.65 -6.01
C TYR A 72 0.19 -4.68 -7.12
N HIS A 73 0.36 -5.96 -6.83
CA HIS A 73 0.09 -7.02 -7.80
C HIS A 73 -1.35 -6.97 -8.32
N VAL A 74 -2.32 -6.89 -7.41
CA VAL A 74 -3.75 -6.87 -7.78
C VAL A 74 -4.07 -5.62 -8.60
N PHE A 75 -3.64 -4.44 -8.18
CA PHE A 75 -3.94 -3.18 -8.88
C PHE A 75 -3.25 -3.10 -10.24
N CYS A 76 -2.01 -3.58 -10.34
CA CYS A 76 -1.33 -3.70 -11.63
C CYS A 76 -2.03 -4.71 -12.54
N ALA A 77 -2.48 -5.85 -12.02
CA ALA A 77 -3.22 -6.85 -12.77
C ALA A 77 -4.54 -6.28 -13.33
N VAL A 78 -5.35 -5.64 -12.48
CA VAL A 78 -6.61 -4.99 -12.90
C VAL A 78 -6.37 -3.89 -13.92
N ASN A 79 -5.34 -3.05 -13.74
CA ASN A 79 -4.98 -2.01 -14.70
C ASN A 79 -4.63 -2.55 -16.10
N ASN A 80 -4.27 -3.83 -16.19
CA ASN A 80 -3.95 -4.54 -17.43
C ASN A 80 -5.05 -5.56 -17.82
N GLY A 81 -6.26 -5.48 -17.26
CA GLY A 81 -7.41 -6.31 -17.65
C GLY A 81 -7.47 -7.70 -17.00
N TYR A 82 -6.56 -8.01 -16.08
CA TYR A 82 -6.58 -9.30 -15.37
C TYR A 82 -7.41 -9.19 -14.08
N LEU A 83 -8.53 -9.89 -14.03
CA LEU A 83 -9.46 -9.88 -12.90
C LEU A 83 -9.33 -11.14 -12.06
N ASN A 84 -9.32 -10.97 -10.74
CA ASN A 84 -9.26 -12.05 -9.74
C ASN A 84 -8.05 -13.00 -9.90
N THR A 85 -7.00 -12.53 -10.57
CA THR A 85 -5.82 -13.36 -10.85
C THR A 85 -4.55 -12.51 -10.96
N ILE A 86 -3.43 -13.11 -10.57
CA ILE A 86 -2.07 -12.60 -10.83
C ILE A 86 -1.20 -13.65 -11.54
N LYS A 87 -1.80 -14.67 -12.15
CA LYS A 87 -1.06 -15.79 -12.73
C LYS A 87 -0.10 -15.39 -13.85
N ASN A 88 -0.42 -14.36 -14.62
CA ASN A 88 0.45 -13.88 -15.69
C ASN A 88 1.15 -12.59 -15.25
N PRO A 89 2.49 -12.59 -15.02
CA PRO A 89 3.21 -11.43 -14.50
C PRO A 89 3.43 -10.30 -15.52
N ILE A 90 2.95 -10.42 -16.75
CA ILE A 90 3.13 -9.42 -17.81
C ILE A 90 2.56 -8.04 -17.41
N TYR A 91 1.58 -7.99 -16.51
CA TYR A 91 1.04 -6.75 -15.97
C TYR A 91 2.10 -5.90 -15.25
N LEU A 92 3.22 -6.50 -14.81
CA LEU A 92 4.32 -5.77 -14.19
C LEU A 92 5.10 -4.89 -15.19
N LEU A 93 5.01 -5.15 -16.49
CA LEU A 93 5.61 -4.32 -17.53
C LEU A 93 4.90 -2.97 -17.65
N ASN A 94 3.61 -2.92 -17.31
CA ASN A 94 2.82 -1.69 -17.25
C ASN A 94 2.21 -1.48 -15.85
N PRO A 95 3.03 -1.20 -14.82
CA PRO A 95 2.56 -1.11 -13.46
C PRO A 95 1.70 0.15 -13.24
N LYS A 96 0.75 0.03 -12.31
CA LYS A 96 0.00 1.19 -11.80
C LYS A 96 0.92 2.04 -10.92
N ILE A 97 1.29 3.21 -11.41
CA ILE A 97 2.23 4.11 -10.73
C ILE A 97 1.55 5.18 -9.87
N ASP A 98 0.28 5.49 -10.14
CA ASP A 98 -0.58 6.41 -9.40
C ASP A 98 -1.23 5.70 -8.18
N PHE A 99 -0.40 5.00 -7.43
CA PHE A 99 -0.78 4.28 -6.23
C PHE A 99 0.14 4.68 -5.08
N TYR A 100 -0.46 4.95 -3.93
CA TYR A 100 0.20 5.39 -2.71
C TYR A 100 -0.30 4.56 -1.52
N TYR A 101 0.48 4.53 -0.45
CA TYR A 101 0.06 3.90 0.80
C TYR A 101 0.59 4.64 2.00
N VAL A 102 -0.24 4.71 3.05
CA VAL A 102 0.12 5.37 4.30
C VAL A 102 1.00 4.44 5.13
N ALA A 103 2.20 4.91 5.47
CA ALA A 103 3.17 4.14 6.24
C ALA A 103 3.72 4.94 7.41
N ALA A 104 4.07 4.26 8.51
CA ALA A 104 4.70 4.92 9.64
C ALA A 104 6.13 5.35 9.30
N GLU A 105 6.48 6.61 9.60
CA GLU A 105 7.79 7.18 9.35
C GLU A 105 8.91 6.35 9.97
N GLU A 106 8.71 5.85 11.19
CA GLU A 106 9.67 4.97 11.88
C GLU A 106 10.02 3.70 11.08
N THR A 107 9.06 3.21 10.27
CA THR A 107 9.28 2.03 9.43
C THR A 107 10.02 2.41 8.14
N MET A 108 9.84 3.64 7.66
CA MET A 108 10.36 4.14 6.37
C MET A 108 11.70 4.88 6.48
N ASN A 109 12.22 5.09 7.69
CA ASN A 109 13.51 5.78 7.90
C ASN A 109 14.69 4.85 8.14
N LYS A 110 14.49 3.52 8.21
CA LYS A 110 15.52 2.54 8.54
C LYS A 110 15.93 1.70 7.32
N GLY A 111 17.11 2.02 6.75
CA GLY A 111 17.79 1.20 5.76
C GLY A 111 17.39 1.47 4.30
N ILE A 112 18.11 0.80 3.38
CA ILE A 112 17.95 0.95 1.93
C ILE A 112 16.56 0.52 1.46
N LEU A 113 16.05 -0.59 2.00
CA LEU A 113 14.74 -1.13 1.62
C LEU A 113 13.61 -0.13 1.92
N ALA A 114 13.68 0.57 3.05
CA ALA A 114 12.71 1.60 3.40
C ALA A 114 12.73 2.79 2.42
N ARG A 115 13.92 3.19 1.95
CA ARG A 115 14.06 4.23 0.91
C ARG A 115 13.43 3.78 -0.41
N ILE A 116 13.65 2.53 -0.82
CA ILE A 116 13.05 1.96 -2.03
C ILE A 116 11.52 1.97 -1.93
N PHE A 117 10.94 1.56 -0.80
CA PHE A 117 9.50 1.60 -0.59
C PHE A 117 8.94 3.03 -0.56
N LYS A 118 9.70 4.00 -0.05
CA LYS A 118 9.32 5.41 -0.11
C LYS A 118 9.19 5.89 -1.55
N LEU A 119 10.15 5.56 -2.40
CA LEU A 119 10.12 5.87 -3.83
C LEU A 119 8.98 5.12 -4.57
N ALA A 120 8.56 3.96 -4.06
CA ALA A 120 7.43 3.22 -4.62
C ALA A 120 6.06 3.84 -4.30
N GLY A 121 5.97 4.88 -3.45
CA GLY A 121 4.72 5.60 -3.18
C GLY A 121 4.28 5.61 -1.72
N ALA A 122 5.19 5.41 -0.76
CA ALA A 122 4.86 5.58 0.65
C ALA A 122 4.63 7.06 1.00
N VAL A 123 3.48 7.35 1.61
CA VAL A 123 3.18 8.61 2.29
C VAL A 123 3.40 8.39 3.78
N THR A 124 4.43 9.03 4.31
CA THR A 124 4.85 8.78 5.70
C THR A 124 4.07 9.63 6.68
N VAL A 125 3.69 9.01 7.81
CA VAL A 125 3.02 9.66 8.94
C VAL A 125 3.67 9.25 10.25
N LYS A 126 3.73 10.18 11.21
CA LYS A 126 4.17 9.89 12.57
C LYS A 126 3.00 9.30 13.37
N ARG A 127 3.26 8.23 14.09
CA ARG A 127 2.22 7.67 14.97
C ARG A 127 1.95 8.62 16.13
N THR A 128 0.68 8.93 16.36
CA THR A 128 0.27 9.82 17.47
C THR A 128 0.32 9.14 18.84
N TRP A 129 0.38 7.82 18.87
CA TRP A 129 0.29 7.02 20.11
C TRP A 129 1.56 6.22 20.44
N ARG A 130 2.49 6.06 19.51
CA ARG A 130 3.72 5.27 19.69
C ARG A 130 4.87 5.88 18.91
N ALA A 131 5.98 6.11 19.60
CA ALA A 131 7.24 6.51 19.00
C ALA A 131 8.35 5.63 19.60
N GLU A 132 9.20 5.05 18.75
CA GLU A 132 10.37 4.23 19.14
C GLU A 132 10.06 3.13 20.17
N GLY A 133 8.86 2.53 20.05
CA GLY A 133 8.43 1.50 20.98
C GLY A 133 7.72 1.99 22.25
N LYS A 134 7.76 3.29 22.54
CA LYS A 134 7.12 3.91 23.74
C LYS A 134 5.77 4.49 23.39
N ASN A 135 4.84 4.48 24.35
CA ASN A 135 3.57 5.18 24.21
C ASN A 135 3.81 6.69 24.24
N VAL A 136 3.22 7.39 23.30
CA VAL A 136 3.26 8.85 23.20
C VAL A 136 1.85 9.38 22.96
N ASN A 137 1.60 10.62 23.33
CA ASN A 137 0.39 11.35 22.97
C ASN A 137 0.81 12.58 22.16
N ARG A 138 0.68 12.51 20.84
CA ARG A 138 1.03 13.60 19.91
C ARG A 138 -0.21 14.08 19.18
N MET A 139 -0.26 15.36 18.91
CA MET A 139 -1.23 15.91 17.97
C MET A 139 -0.94 15.41 16.55
N VAL A 140 -1.98 15.33 15.75
CA VAL A 140 -1.86 15.00 14.31
C VAL A 140 -1.16 16.17 13.63
N ASP A 141 -0.12 15.89 12.86
CA ASP A 141 0.55 16.91 12.06
C ASP A 141 -0.30 17.20 10.81
N LEU A 142 -0.70 18.45 10.65
CA LEU A 142 -1.53 18.90 9.52
C LEU A 142 -0.83 18.65 8.17
N LYS A 143 0.48 18.79 8.11
CA LYS A 143 1.27 18.50 6.88
C LYS A 143 1.16 17.03 6.46
N GLU A 144 1.06 16.12 7.42
CA GLU A 144 0.88 14.70 7.11
C GLU A 144 -0.50 14.43 6.50
N VAL A 145 -1.53 15.08 7.02
CA VAL A 145 -2.89 15.02 6.46
C VAL A 145 -2.91 15.61 5.06
N GLU A 146 -2.31 16.78 4.85
CA GLU A 146 -2.16 17.41 3.54
C GLU A 146 -1.44 16.51 2.55
N ASN A 147 -0.39 15.81 2.95
CA ASN A 147 0.32 14.86 2.09
C ASN A 147 -0.56 13.68 1.69
N ILE A 148 -1.40 13.15 2.59
CA ILE A 148 -2.34 12.09 2.24
C ILE A 148 -3.41 12.61 1.28
N MET A 149 -3.96 13.81 1.52
CA MET A 149 -4.91 14.45 0.62
C MET A 149 -4.30 14.67 -0.77
N LYS A 150 -3.06 15.18 -0.82
CA LYS A 150 -2.30 15.34 -2.06
C LYS A 150 -2.10 14.00 -2.79
N ALA A 151 -1.89 12.90 -2.08
CA ALA A 151 -1.80 11.57 -2.68
C ALA A 151 -3.15 11.14 -3.27
N LEU A 152 -4.27 11.40 -2.58
CA LEU A 152 -5.63 11.13 -3.07
C LEU A 152 -5.96 11.93 -4.33
N ASP A 153 -5.55 13.19 -4.40
CA ASP A 153 -5.72 14.03 -5.60
C ASP A 153 -4.92 13.51 -6.80
N ASN A 154 -3.93 12.66 -6.58
CA ASN A 154 -3.02 12.17 -7.62
C ASN A 154 -3.14 10.67 -7.90
N GLY A 155 -3.91 9.92 -7.12
CA GLY A 155 -4.05 8.48 -7.32
C GLY A 155 -4.92 7.77 -6.31
N TRP A 156 -4.69 6.49 -6.21
CA TRP A 156 -5.28 5.59 -5.24
C TRP A 156 -4.42 5.55 -3.99
N VAL A 157 -5.06 5.56 -2.82
CA VAL A 157 -4.35 5.52 -1.54
C VAL A 157 -4.82 4.33 -0.72
N VAL A 158 -3.90 3.58 -0.12
CA VAL A 158 -4.20 2.56 0.88
C VAL A 158 -3.93 3.10 2.26
N SER A 159 -4.89 2.94 3.16
CA SER A 159 -4.77 3.21 4.58
C SER A 159 -5.07 1.96 5.40
N PHE A 160 -4.31 1.79 6.46
CA PHE A 160 -4.50 0.74 7.46
C PHE A 160 -4.94 1.38 8.79
N PRO A 161 -6.25 1.51 9.06
CA PRO A 161 -6.76 2.26 10.21
C PRO A 161 -6.25 1.77 11.56
N GLN A 162 -5.90 0.49 11.66
CA GLN A 162 -5.31 -0.08 12.87
C GLN A 162 -3.95 0.55 13.23
N GLY A 163 -3.18 0.98 12.21
CA GLY A 163 -1.82 1.52 12.37
C GLY A 163 -0.81 0.54 12.95
N THR A 164 -1.17 -0.73 13.03
CA THR A 164 -0.37 -1.84 13.55
C THR A 164 -0.73 -3.14 12.86
N THR A 165 0.20 -4.10 12.84
CA THR A 165 -0.03 -5.46 12.36
C THR A 165 -0.54 -6.42 13.46
N SER A 166 -0.83 -5.92 14.67
CA SER A 166 -1.38 -6.72 15.76
C SER A 166 -2.78 -7.23 15.41
N ALA A 167 -3.08 -8.46 15.80
CA ALA A 167 -4.41 -9.05 15.58
C ALA A 167 -5.45 -8.27 16.38
N TYR A 168 -6.65 -8.13 15.81
CA TYR A 168 -7.83 -7.54 16.46
C TYR A 168 -7.63 -6.11 16.99
N ALA A 169 -6.58 -5.41 16.59
CA ALA A 169 -6.39 -4.02 16.97
C ALA A 169 -7.54 -3.16 16.41
N GLN A 170 -8.06 -2.26 17.24
CA GLN A 170 -9.13 -1.36 16.84
C GLN A 170 -8.65 -0.34 15.80
N GLY A 171 -9.55 0.00 14.87
CA GLY A 171 -9.33 1.07 13.90
C GLY A 171 -9.30 2.46 14.59
N ARG A 172 -8.48 3.34 14.08
CA ARG A 172 -8.33 4.71 14.58
C ARG A 172 -9.15 5.69 13.76
N LYS A 173 -9.62 6.75 14.42
CA LYS A 173 -10.51 7.77 13.82
C LYS A 173 -9.86 8.61 12.72
N GLY A 174 -8.52 8.58 12.56
CA GLY A 174 -7.81 9.39 11.55
C GLY A 174 -8.26 9.13 10.11
N THR A 175 -8.44 7.87 9.74
CA THR A 175 -8.94 7.50 8.40
C THR A 175 -10.37 8.01 8.17
N ALA A 176 -11.24 7.93 9.17
CA ALA A 176 -12.62 8.44 9.06
C ALA A 176 -12.66 9.97 8.85
N LYS A 177 -11.82 10.72 9.59
CA LYS A 177 -11.70 12.17 9.40
C LYS A 177 -11.20 12.52 8.00
N LEU A 178 -10.22 11.77 7.47
CA LEU A 178 -9.72 11.96 6.12
C LEU A 178 -10.83 11.77 5.07
N VAL A 179 -11.65 10.71 5.22
CA VAL A 179 -12.81 10.45 4.35
C VAL A 179 -13.80 11.60 4.36
N GLN A 180 -14.12 12.13 5.55
CA GLN A 180 -15.04 13.25 5.68
C GLN A 180 -14.52 14.52 5.00
N GLN A 181 -13.23 14.82 5.12
CA GLN A 181 -12.62 16.01 4.52
C GLN A 181 -12.49 15.91 3.00
N GLN A 182 -12.02 14.77 2.49
CA GLN A 182 -11.69 14.60 1.07
C GLN A 182 -12.86 14.06 0.25
N ARG A 183 -13.94 13.56 0.90
CA ARG A 183 -15.08 12.91 0.24
C ARG A 183 -14.64 11.81 -0.74
N SER A 184 -13.65 11.03 -0.37
CA SER A 184 -13.07 9.96 -1.20
C SER A 184 -14.06 8.81 -1.38
N ILE A 185 -13.95 8.12 -2.53
CA ILE A 185 -14.57 6.80 -2.70
C ILE A 185 -13.80 5.82 -1.81
N VAL A 186 -14.52 5.17 -0.90
CA VAL A 186 -13.94 4.23 0.06
C VAL A 186 -14.19 2.80 -0.38
N ILE A 187 -13.11 2.03 -0.55
CA ILE A 187 -13.16 0.61 -0.92
C ILE A 187 -12.55 -0.22 0.21
N PRO A 188 -13.33 -1.06 0.89
CA PRO A 188 -12.80 -1.96 1.90
C PRO A 188 -12.05 -3.13 1.26
N ILE A 189 -10.87 -3.46 1.82
CA ILE A 189 -10.10 -4.65 1.44
C ILE A 189 -9.90 -5.51 2.68
N LYS A 190 -10.17 -6.81 2.55
CA LYS A 190 -9.87 -7.80 3.58
C LYS A 190 -8.68 -8.66 3.17
N ILE A 191 -7.62 -8.61 3.98
CA ILE A 191 -6.47 -9.51 3.85
C ILE A 191 -6.61 -10.63 4.87
N ASN A 192 -6.41 -11.88 4.42
CA ASN A 192 -6.48 -13.05 5.28
C ASN A 192 -5.31 -14.00 5.02
N GLY A 193 -4.84 -14.69 6.06
CA GLY A 193 -3.81 -15.72 5.97
C GLY A 193 -2.36 -15.23 5.90
N PHE A 194 -2.08 -13.92 5.74
CA PHE A 194 -0.72 -13.43 5.55
C PHE A 194 0.17 -13.62 6.79
N ARG A 195 -0.38 -13.53 7.99
CA ARG A 195 0.38 -13.84 9.22
C ARG A 195 0.87 -15.29 9.28
N ARG A 196 0.13 -16.19 8.66
CA ARG A 196 0.48 -17.60 8.55
C ARG A 196 1.49 -17.83 7.41
N ALA A 197 1.25 -17.18 6.27
CA ALA A 197 2.06 -17.33 5.05
C ALA A 197 3.42 -16.64 5.12
N PHE A 198 3.55 -15.55 5.89
CA PHE A 198 4.75 -14.70 5.90
C PHE A 198 5.27 -14.44 7.31
N ASP A 199 6.54 -14.05 7.41
CA ASP A 199 7.11 -13.45 8.61
C ASP A 199 6.42 -12.11 8.93
N LYS A 200 6.67 -11.56 10.13
CA LYS A 200 6.09 -10.28 10.57
C LYS A 200 6.36 -9.11 9.61
N LYS A 201 7.52 -9.12 8.96
CA LYS A 201 7.88 -8.11 7.97
C LYS A 201 7.17 -8.34 6.62
N GLY A 202 6.77 -9.57 6.31
CA GLY A 202 6.21 -9.93 5.01
C GLY A 202 7.28 -10.09 3.92
N LEU A 203 8.53 -10.34 4.33
CA LEU A 203 9.65 -10.50 3.41
C LEU A 203 10.00 -11.97 3.16
N ARG A 204 9.76 -12.84 4.13
CA ARG A 204 10.04 -14.27 4.05
C ARG A 204 8.74 -15.06 4.08
N VAL A 205 8.63 -16.05 3.20
CA VAL A 205 7.57 -17.06 3.26
C VAL A 205 7.88 -17.99 4.42
N LYS A 206 6.90 -18.25 5.27
CA LYS A 206 7.00 -19.30 6.27
C LYS A 206 6.82 -20.63 5.57
N VAL A 207 7.78 -21.50 5.68
CA VAL A 207 7.61 -22.90 5.32
C VAL A 207 6.75 -23.49 6.44
N THR A 208 5.43 -23.56 6.24
CA THR A 208 4.60 -24.39 7.09
C THR A 208 5.01 -25.82 6.80
N GLY A 209 5.74 -26.44 7.73
CA GLY A 209 5.93 -27.86 7.70
C GLY A 209 4.56 -28.52 7.53
N VAL A 210 4.45 -29.42 6.59
CA VAL A 210 3.32 -30.34 6.51
C VAL A 210 3.43 -31.20 7.76
N GLU A 211 2.59 -30.94 8.76
CA GLU A 211 2.21 -31.95 9.74
C GLU A 211 1.08 -32.75 9.16
#